data_e3751b0673ea4283ca4d81a2b14ee4d1
#
_entry.id   e3751b0673ea4283ca4d81a2b14ee4d1
#
_cell.length_a   1.000
_cell.length_b   1.000
_cell.length_c   1.000
_cell.angle_alpha   90.00
_cell.angle_beta   90.00
_cell.angle_gamma   90.00
#
_symmetry.space_group_name_H-M   'P 1'
#
loop_
_entity.id
_entity.type
_entity.pdbx_description
1 polymer ?
#
loop_
_entity_poly.entity_id
_entity_poly.type
_entity_poly.pdbx_seq_one_letter_code
_entity_poly.pdbx_strand_id
1 'polypeptide(L)'
;DKKMEKAQLELQNALTTTFLANLVFLSEYDNELYHRVDELSRMIENGTYKERYALEFNMQDGDFDIYDIVNDKYLYNKKPKKFNSDLVRKVEFDNKFSILNLPTYFIFKQKNEGVDLEDRFNIKTRFELANLTLNDTLEYSNYLKAYQGNKKKRIKKIDKFIFLGTLLGRHIPKIAEKIDAQMYLVVERNLEIF
;
A
#
# COMPACT_ATOMS: atom_id res chain seq x y z
N ASP A 1 6.95 -8.39 39.14
CA ASP A 1 6.37 -7.07 39.00
C ASP A 1 7.41 -5.99 38.76
N LYS A 2 8.44 -5.75 39.61
CA LYS A 2 9.49 -4.76 39.32
C LYS A 2 10.26 -4.96 38.00
N LYS A 3 10.45 -6.20 37.53
CA LYS A 3 11.08 -6.47 36.22
C LYS A 3 10.18 -6.09 35.06
N MET A 4 8.88 -6.28 35.20
CA MET A 4 7.90 -5.92 34.20
C MET A 4 7.73 -4.41 34.08
N GLU A 5 7.66 -3.72 35.19
CA GLU A 5 7.63 -2.24 35.24
C GLU A 5 8.87 -1.62 34.60
N LYS A 6 10.06 -2.17 34.93
CA LYS A 6 11.33 -1.72 34.33
C LYS A 6 11.35 -1.93 32.82
N ALA A 7 10.92 -3.11 32.34
CA ALA A 7 10.85 -3.41 30.90
C ALA A 7 9.86 -2.50 30.17
N GLN A 8 8.74 -2.18 30.80
CA GLN A 8 7.73 -1.29 30.25
C GLN A 8 8.25 0.16 30.14
N LEU A 9 8.98 0.63 31.16
CA LEU A 9 9.61 1.94 31.14
C LEU A 9 10.71 2.03 30.07
N GLU A 10 11.55 0.99 29.96
CA GLU A 10 12.59 0.93 28.92
C GLU A 10 11.98 0.95 27.51
N LEU A 11 10.88 0.23 27.31
CA LEU A 11 10.14 0.23 26.04
C LEU A 11 9.57 1.61 25.72
N GLN A 12 8.93 2.26 26.69
CA GLN A 12 8.37 3.60 26.52
C GLN A 12 9.46 4.63 26.20
N ASN A 13 10.60 4.57 26.88
CA ASN A 13 11.74 5.44 26.60
C ASN A 13 12.30 5.22 25.19
N ALA A 14 12.38 3.96 24.73
CA ALA A 14 12.84 3.64 23.39
C ALA A 14 11.88 4.18 22.32
N LEU A 15 10.57 4.06 22.52
CA LEU A 15 9.56 4.61 21.61
C LEU A 15 9.63 6.13 21.53
N THR A 16 9.74 6.81 22.67
CA THR A 16 9.89 8.28 22.73
C THR A 16 11.15 8.73 22.02
N THR A 17 12.28 8.07 22.27
CA THR A 17 13.55 8.39 21.61
C THR A 17 13.46 8.23 20.10
N THR A 18 12.83 7.14 19.63
CA THR A 18 12.61 6.89 18.20
C THR A 18 11.72 7.96 17.58
N PHE A 19 10.63 8.32 18.24
CA PHE A 19 9.73 9.38 17.79
C PHE A 19 10.45 10.73 17.62
N LEU A 20 11.23 11.14 18.63
CA LEU A 20 12.02 12.37 18.56
C LEU A 20 13.06 12.34 17.44
N ALA A 21 13.73 11.21 17.24
CA ALA A 21 14.67 11.05 16.13
C ALA A 21 13.97 11.18 14.76
N ASN A 22 12.78 10.61 14.62
CA ASN A 22 11.97 10.75 13.41
C ASN A 22 11.51 12.20 13.19
N LEU A 23 11.14 12.93 14.24
CA LEU A 23 10.81 14.35 14.13
C LEU A 23 12.01 15.18 13.64
N VAL A 24 13.21 14.93 14.17
CA VAL A 24 14.44 15.60 13.71
C VAL A 24 14.68 15.32 12.24
N PHE A 25 14.56 14.05 11.83
CA PHE A 25 14.68 13.68 10.41
C PHE A 25 13.67 14.44 9.54
N LEU A 26 12.39 14.45 9.92
CA LEU A 26 11.35 15.15 9.17
C LEU A 26 11.60 16.66 9.08
N SER A 27 12.12 17.29 10.15
CA SER A 27 12.43 18.72 10.14
C SER A 27 13.47 19.10 9.09
N GLU A 28 14.35 18.17 8.72
CA GLU A 28 15.38 18.39 7.69
C GLU A 28 14.88 18.06 6.28
N TYR A 29 14.04 17.02 6.12
CA TYR A 29 13.66 16.47 4.82
C TYR A 29 12.28 16.92 4.33
N ASP A 30 11.32 17.12 5.24
CA ASP A 30 9.96 17.55 4.94
C ASP A 30 9.38 18.39 6.08
N ASN A 31 9.68 19.66 6.04
CA ASN A 31 9.31 20.60 7.10
C ASN A 31 7.79 20.76 7.23
N GLU A 32 7.02 20.60 6.15
CA GLU A 32 5.55 20.64 6.21
C GLU A 32 5.01 19.43 6.97
N LEU A 33 5.48 18.24 6.64
CA LEU A 33 5.10 17.02 7.34
C LEU A 33 5.55 17.05 8.80
N TYR A 34 6.75 17.56 9.09
CA TYR A 34 7.22 17.79 10.44
C TYR A 34 6.23 18.61 11.27
N HIS A 35 5.81 19.77 10.76
CA HIS A 35 4.85 20.63 11.48
C HIS A 35 3.52 19.95 11.73
N ARG A 36 3.02 19.18 10.77
CA ARG A 36 1.76 18.44 10.93
C ARG A 36 1.85 17.35 11.99
N VAL A 37 2.96 16.61 12.03
CA VAL A 37 3.17 15.54 13.02
C VAL A 37 3.39 16.14 14.41
N ASP A 38 4.19 17.19 14.54
CA ASP A 38 4.43 17.89 15.80
C ASP A 38 3.14 18.52 16.36
N GLU A 39 2.34 19.15 15.51
CA GLU A 39 1.03 19.69 15.91
C GLU A 39 0.09 18.60 16.42
N LEU A 40 -0.03 17.48 15.70
CA LEU A 40 -0.86 16.36 16.14
C LEU A 40 -0.38 15.81 17.49
N SER A 41 0.92 15.64 17.67
CA SER A 41 1.50 15.19 18.95
C SER A 41 1.12 16.11 20.10
N ARG A 42 1.22 17.42 19.92
CA ARG A 42 0.82 18.40 20.93
C ARG A 42 -0.67 18.38 21.22
N MET A 43 -1.50 18.17 20.20
CA MET A 43 -2.95 18.07 20.38
C MET A 43 -3.33 16.82 21.20
N ILE A 44 -2.61 15.71 21.00
CA ILE A 44 -2.78 14.49 21.80
C ILE A 44 -2.36 14.76 23.24
N GLU A 45 -1.17 15.33 23.48
CA GLU A 45 -0.65 15.66 24.82
C GLU A 45 -1.58 16.61 25.59
N ASN A 46 -2.16 17.60 24.92
CA ASN A 46 -3.09 18.57 25.50
C ASN A 46 -4.53 18.04 25.64
N GLY A 47 -4.81 16.83 25.18
CA GLY A 47 -6.15 16.25 25.21
C GLY A 47 -7.17 16.90 24.28
N THR A 48 -6.72 17.71 23.32
CA THR A 48 -7.60 18.36 22.32
C THR A 48 -7.88 17.47 21.12
N TYR A 49 -7.11 16.40 20.95
CA TYR A 49 -7.33 15.36 19.94
C TYR A 49 -7.59 14.01 20.62
N LYS A 50 -8.65 13.35 20.21
CA LYS A 50 -8.99 12.02 20.69
C LYS A 50 -8.39 10.98 19.75
N GLU A 51 -7.40 10.25 20.24
CA GLU A 51 -6.75 9.19 19.49
C GLU A 51 -7.74 8.10 19.07
N ARG A 52 -7.62 7.68 17.85
CA ARG A 52 -8.36 6.54 17.29
C ARG A 52 -7.56 5.26 17.34
N TYR A 53 -6.26 5.35 17.31
CA TYR A 53 -5.37 4.19 17.27
C TYR A 53 -4.47 4.17 18.50
N ALA A 54 -4.19 2.96 18.96
CA ALA A 54 -3.23 2.72 20.02
C ALA A 54 -2.16 1.74 19.55
N LEU A 55 -0.92 2.01 19.91
CA LEU A 55 0.19 1.08 19.68
C LEU A 55 0.25 0.09 20.84
N GLU A 56 0.05 -1.19 20.56
CA GLU A 56 0.06 -2.25 21.55
C GLU A 56 1.13 -3.30 21.27
N PHE A 57 1.87 -3.66 22.31
CA PHE A 57 2.87 -4.73 22.22
C PHE A 57 2.20 -6.10 22.40
N ASN A 58 2.27 -6.94 21.37
CA ASN A 58 1.77 -8.30 21.45
C ASN A 58 2.85 -9.22 22.05
N MET A 59 2.67 -9.63 23.29
CA MET A 59 3.60 -10.49 24.02
C MET A 59 3.80 -11.86 23.36
N GLN A 60 2.77 -12.41 22.73
CA GLN A 60 2.83 -13.74 22.10
C GLN A 60 3.62 -13.72 20.81
N ASP A 61 3.44 -12.68 20.02
CA ASP A 61 4.13 -12.51 18.73
C ASP A 61 5.48 -11.79 18.88
N GLY A 62 5.68 -11.11 20.03
CA GLY A 62 6.89 -10.35 20.32
C GLY A 62 7.08 -9.17 19.38
N ASP A 63 5.99 -8.49 19.02
CA ASP A 63 5.97 -7.37 18.12
C ASP A 63 4.79 -6.43 18.37
N PHE A 64 4.83 -5.21 17.83
CA PHE A 64 3.75 -4.24 17.96
C PHE A 64 2.63 -4.48 16.97
N ASP A 65 1.40 -4.22 17.41
CA ASP A 65 0.20 -4.12 16.61
C ASP A 65 -0.45 -2.74 16.78
N ILE A 66 -1.30 -2.35 15.85
CA ILE A 66 -2.09 -1.13 15.94
C ILE A 66 -3.54 -1.52 16.26
N TYR A 67 -4.04 -1.05 17.39
CA TYR A 67 -5.42 -1.25 17.80
C TYR A 67 -6.28 -0.07 17.36
N ASP A 68 -7.31 -0.32 16.55
CA ASP A 68 -8.33 0.65 16.16
C ASP A 68 -9.41 0.68 17.25
N ILE A 69 -9.36 1.70 18.10
CA ILE A 69 -10.24 1.86 19.26
C ILE A 69 -11.71 2.00 18.83
N VAL A 70 -11.96 2.65 17.69
CA VAL A 70 -13.33 2.91 17.20
C VAL A 70 -13.98 1.64 16.67
N ASN A 71 -13.23 0.81 15.96
CA ASN A 71 -13.74 -0.41 15.33
C ASN A 71 -13.47 -1.68 16.15
N ASP A 72 -12.86 -1.57 17.32
CA ASP A 72 -12.49 -2.69 18.20
C ASP A 72 -11.74 -3.79 17.45
N LYS A 73 -10.68 -3.43 16.74
CA LYS A 73 -9.90 -4.39 15.94
C LYS A 73 -8.42 -4.06 15.85
N TYR A 74 -7.63 -5.10 15.71
CA TYR A 74 -6.20 -4.99 15.45
C TYR A 74 -5.90 -4.97 13.96
N LEU A 75 -5.10 -4.02 13.49
CA LEU A 75 -4.80 -3.88 12.07
C LEU A 75 -3.92 -5.02 11.53
N TYR A 76 -3.11 -5.64 12.39
CA TYR A 76 -2.31 -6.83 12.07
C TYR A 76 -2.96 -8.14 12.54
N ASN A 77 -4.23 -8.11 12.95
CA ASN A 77 -4.97 -9.29 13.43
C ASN A 77 -4.28 -10.05 14.58
N LYS A 78 -3.62 -9.34 15.48
CA LYS A 78 -2.83 -9.89 16.59
C LYS A 78 -1.66 -10.79 16.18
N LYS A 79 -1.23 -10.73 14.92
CA LYS A 79 -0.12 -11.53 14.36
C LYS A 79 0.76 -10.66 13.46
N PRO A 80 1.37 -9.58 13.98
CA PRO A 80 2.11 -8.61 13.18
C PRO A 80 3.25 -9.24 12.37
N LYS A 81 4.03 -10.16 12.94
CA LYS A 81 5.12 -10.83 12.20
C LYS A 81 4.62 -11.63 11.01
N LYS A 82 3.56 -12.42 11.23
CA LYS A 82 2.96 -13.20 10.14
C LYS A 82 2.36 -12.30 9.07
N PHE A 83 1.64 -11.26 9.48
CA PHE A 83 1.00 -10.32 8.57
C PHE A 83 2.03 -9.62 7.66
N ASN A 84 3.13 -9.11 8.24
CA ASN A 84 4.22 -8.50 7.48
C ASN A 84 4.88 -9.49 6.52
N SER A 85 5.13 -10.73 6.97
CA SER A 85 5.68 -11.79 6.13
C SER A 85 4.76 -12.13 4.96
N ASP A 86 3.44 -12.19 5.20
CA ASP A 86 2.45 -12.44 4.16
C ASP A 86 2.37 -11.29 3.14
N LEU A 87 2.48 -10.03 3.58
CA LEU A 87 2.56 -8.88 2.68
C LEU A 87 3.79 -8.97 1.76
N VAL A 88 4.96 -9.23 2.32
CA VAL A 88 6.21 -9.38 1.56
C VAL A 88 6.11 -10.52 0.57
N ARG A 89 5.52 -11.66 0.97
CA ARG A 89 5.33 -12.83 0.11
C ARG A 89 4.36 -12.57 -1.04
N LYS A 90 3.31 -11.79 -0.82
CA LYS A 90 2.31 -11.45 -1.86
C LYS A 90 2.90 -10.62 -2.99
N VAL A 91 3.95 -9.86 -2.73
CA VAL A 91 4.64 -9.08 -3.76
C VAL A 91 5.64 -9.97 -4.49
N GLU A 92 5.13 -10.93 -5.22
CA GLU A 92 5.89 -11.80 -6.13
C GLU A 92 5.29 -11.66 -7.53
N PHE A 93 6.13 -11.31 -8.50
CA PHE A 93 5.68 -11.06 -9.87
C PHE A 93 5.16 -12.31 -10.59
N ASP A 94 5.52 -13.47 -10.09
CA ASP A 94 5.00 -14.75 -10.59
C ASP A 94 3.68 -15.16 -9.92
N ASN A 95 3.20 -14.38 -8.94
CA ASN A 95 1.97 -14.68 -8.22
C ASN A 95 0.74 -14.23 -9.02
N LYS A 96 -0.24 -15.12 -9.17
CA LYS A 96 -1.53 -14.86 -9.82
C LYS A 96 -2.26 -13.62 -9.28
N PHE A 97 -1.97 -13.20 -8.05
CA PHE A 97 -2.61 -12.07 -7.38
C PHE A 97 -1.83 -10.76 -7.49
N SER A 98 -0.56 -10.81 -7.91
CA SER A 98 0.29 -9.61 -8.00
C SER A 98 0.26 -8.98 -9.38
N ILE A 99 -0.09 -9.73 -10.42
CA ILE A 99 -0.14 -9.26 -11.80
C ILE A 99 -1.51 -9.59 -12.40
N LEU A 100 -2.21 -8.56 -12.81
CA LEU A 100 -3.43 -8.69 -13.63
C LEU A 100 -3.02 -8.99 -15.07
N ASN A 101 -3.33 -10.21 -15.53
CA ASN A 101 -3.23 -10.53 -16.94
C ASN A 101 -4.54 -10.14 -17.63
N LEU A 102 -4.64 -8.89 -18.09
CA LEU A 102 -5.85 -8.34 -18.70
C LEU A 102 -6.47 -9.25 -19.75
N PRO A 103 -5.72 -9.89 -20.68
CA PRO A 103 -6.31 -10.79 -21.67
C PRO A 103 -7.11 -11.96 -21.10
N THR A 104 -6.83 -12.40 -19.86
CA THR A 104 -7.55 -13.52 -19.25
C THR A 104 -8.93 -13.14 -18.72
N TYR A 105 -9.19 -11.84 -18.52
CA TYR A 105 -10.47 -11.32 -18.04
C TYR A 105 -11.42 -10.95 -19.19
N PHE A 106 -10.91 -10.82 -20.41
CA PHE A 106 -11.72 -10.53 -21.59
C PHE A 106 -12.07 -11.83 -22.29
N ILE A 107 -13.20 -12.43 -21.89
CA ILE A 107 -13.67 -13.73 -22.39
C ILE A 107 -14.40 -13.58 -23.76
N PHE A 108 -14.71 -12.36 -24.17
CA PHE A 108 -15.55 -12.12 -25.34
C PHE A 108 -14.72 -11.97 -26.62
N LYS A 109 -14.77 -12.98 -27.44
CA LYS A 109 -14.52 -12.83 -28.90
C LYS A 109 -15.77 -12.24 -29.53
N GLN A 110 -16.06 -10.98 -29.34
CA GLN A 110 -17.07 -10.33 -30.15
C GLN A 110 -16.45 -10.01 -31.50
N LYS A 111 -17.05 -10.53 -32.54
CA LYS A 111 -16.85 -10.00 -33.91
C LYS A 111 -17.50 -8.62 -33.91
N ASN A 112 -16.73 -7.61 -34.28
CA ASN A 112 -17.25 -6.28 -34.56
C ASN A 112 -18.03 -6.28 -35.84
N GLU A 113 -19.24 -6.74 -35.81
CA GLU A 113 -20.17 -6.56 -36.94
C GLU A 113 -20.88 -5.22 -36.68
N GLY A 114 -20.45 -4.18 -37.36
CA GLY A 114 -21.25 -3.00 -37.60
C GLY A 114 -20.92 -1.73 -36.80
N VAL A 115 -19.79 -1.64 -36.08
CA VAL A 115 -19.37 -0.36 -35.50
C VAL A 115 -18.24 0.24 -36.35
N ASP A 116 -18.53 1.36 -36.99
CA ASP A 116 -17.51 2.14 -37.69
C ASP A 116 -16.70 2.89 -36.67
N LEU A 117 -15.45 2.45 -36.46
CA LEU A 117 -14.51 3.03 -35.49
C LEU A 117 -14.05 4.44 -35.90
N GLU A 118 -14.17 4.80 -37.17
CA GLU A 118 -13.87 6.13 -37.70
C GLU A 118 -14.98 7.14 -37.39
N ASP A 119 -16.22 6.69 -37.26
CA ASP A 119 -17.35 7.55 -36.93
C ASP A 119 -17.75 7.49 -35.46
N ARG A 120 -16.83 7.93 -34.60
CA ARG A 120 -17.04 7.99 -33.14
C ARG A 120 -18.17 8.92 -32.70
N PHE A 121 -18.65 9.78 -33.57
CA PHE A 121 -19.72 10.75 -33.27
C PHE A 121 -21.11 10.18 -33.47
N ASN A 122 -21.24 9.03 -34.14
CA ASN A 122 -22.53 8.34 -34.41
C ASN A 122 -22.84 7.21 -33.42
N ILE A 123 -22.16 7.17 -32.26
CA ILE A 123 -22.45 6.19 -31.21
C ILE A 123 -23.82 6.48 -30.61
N LYS A 124 -24.80 5.65 -30.96
CA LYS A 124 -26.21 5.87 -30.60
C LYS A 124 -26.62 5.31 -29.27
N THR A 125 -25.84 4.37 -28.70
CA THR A 125 -26.19 3.68 -27.48
C THR A 125 -25.00 3.53 -26.52
N ARG A 126 -25.27 3.45 -25.19
CA ARG A 126 -24.24 3.14 -24.19
C ARG A 126 -23.57 1.79 -24.43
N PHE A 127 -24.27 0.88 -25.05
CA PHE A 127 -23.78 -0.46 -25.36
C PHE A 127 -22.72 -0.42 -26.48
N GLU A 128 -22.92 0.41 -27.51
CA GLU A 128 -21.94 0.64 -28.57
C GLU A 128 -20.65 1.26 -28.04
N LEU A 129 -20.77 2.24 -27.15
CA LEU A 129 -19.61 2.84 -26.48
C LEU A 129 -18.85 1.82 -25.65
N ALA A 130 -19.55 0.98 -24.87
CA ALA A 130 -18.94 -0.07 -24.07
C ALA A 130 -18.22 -1.11 -24.95
N ASN A 131 -18.82 -1.51 -26.07
CA ASN A 131 -18.19 -2.42 -27.02
C ASN A 131 -16.96 -1.81 -27.68
N LEU A 132 -17.00 -0.55 -28.05
CA LEU A 132 -15.86 0.17 -28.61
C LEU A 132 -14.69 0.21 -27.62
N THR A 133 -14.94 0.57 -26.37
CA THR A 133 -13.93 0.60 -25.30
C THR A 133 -13.34 -0.79 -25.02
N LEU A 134 -14.19 -1.83 -25.01
CA LEU A 134 -13.75 -3.20 -24.83
C LEU A 134 -12.85 -3.67 -25.99
N ASN A 135 -13.19 -3.32 -27.21
CA ASN A 135 -12.41 -3.69 -28.39
C ASN A 135 -11.05 -3.00 -28.42
N ASP A 136 -10.99 -1.69 -28.13
CA ASP A 136 -9.74 -0.95 -28.02
C ASP A 136 -8.83 -1.56 -26.92
N THR A 137 -9.42 -1.94 -25.80
CA THR A 137 -8.69 -2.58 -24.69
C THR A 137 -8.18 -3.96 -25.06
N LEU A 138 -8.98 -4.76 -25.77
CA LEU A 138 -8.59 -6.09 -26.26
C LEU A 138 -7.47 -6.00 -27.30
N GLU A 139 -7.56 -5.07 -28.23
CA GLU A 139 -6.54 -4.86 -29.25
C GLU A 139 -5.20 -4.46 -28.61
N TYR A 140 -5.24 -3.49 -27.70
CA TYR A 140 -4.06 -3.08 -26.93
C TYR A 140 -3.49 -4.24 -26.11
N SER A 141 -4.33 -5.01 -25.45
CA SER A 141 -3.92 -6.16 -24.65
C SER A 141 -3.27 -7.25 -25.52
N ASN A 142 -3.81 -7.52 -26.71
CA ASN A 142 -3.24 -8.46 -27.66
C ASN A 142 -1.89 -7.96 -28.21
N TYR A 143 -1.78 -6.68 -28.51
CA TYR A 143 -0.52 -6.05 -28.90
C TYR A 143 0.55 -6.21 -27.82
N LEU A 144 0.24 -5.88 -26.57
CA LEU A 144 1.16 -6.06 -25.45
C LEU A 144 1.59 -7.52 -25.28
N LYS A 145 0.67 -8.46 -25.43
CA LYS A 145 0.95 -9.89 -25.36
C LYS A 145 1.91 -10.35 -26.47
N ALA A 146 1.69 -9.88 -27.68
CA ALA A 146 2.56 -10.18 -28.82
C ALA A 146 3.96 -9.55 -28.64
N TYR A 147 4.03 -8.31 -28.16
CA TYR A 147 5.28 -7.59 -27.90
C TYR A 147 6.10 -8.23 -26.78
N GLN A 148 5.46 -8.67 -25.71
CA GLN A 148 6.15 -9.28 -24.56
C GLN A 148 6.70 -10.68 -24.85
N GLY A 149 6.16 -11.36 -25.87
CA GLY A 149 6.56 -12.71 -26.25
C GLY A 149 6.47 -13.71 -25.08
N ASN A 150 7.13 -14.88 -25.23
CA ASN A 150 7.18 -15.92 -24.19
C ASN A 150 8.28 -15.67 -23.13
N LYS A 151 8.78 -14.45 -22.97
CA LYS A 151 9.75 -14.12 -21.94
C LYS A 151 9.13 -14.39 -20.57
N LYS A 152 9.73 -15.26 -19.77
CA LYS A 152 9.37 -15.46 -18.36
C LYS A 152 9.29 -14.08 -17.72
N LYS A 153 8.08 -13.69 -17.32
CA LYS A 153 7.73 -12.34 -16.88
C LYS A 153 8.27 -12.10 -15.46
N ARG A 154 9.57 -11.96 -15.33
CA ARG A 154 10.12 -11.28 -14.16
C ARG A 154 10.20 -9.81 -14.50
N ILE A 155 9.37 -9.01 -13.88
CA ILE A 155 9.54 -7.57 -13.91
C ILE A 155 10.80 -7.29 -13.11
N LYS A 156 11.93 -7.16 -13.79
CA LYS A 156 13.22 -6.90 -13.15
C LYS A 156 13.38 -5.43 -12.78
N LYS A 157 12.67 -4.55 -13.47
CA LYS A 157 12.70 -3.09 -13.24
C LYS A 157 11.30 -2.53 -13.37
N ILE A 158 10.93 -1.71 -12.41
CA ILE A 158 9.66 -0.97 -12.37
C ILE A 158 10.01 0.51 -12.28
N ASP A 159 9.34 1.36 -13.05
CA ASP A 159 9.58 2.79 -12.96
C ASP A 159 9.11 3.35 -11.62
N LYS A 160 7.92 2.97 -11.21
CA LYS A 160 7.28 3.48 -9.99
C LYS A 160 6.61 2.35 -9.22
N PHE A 161 6.84 2.31 -7.91
CA PHE A 161 6.14 1.42 -6.99
C PHE A 161 5.47 2.24 -5.89
N ILE A 162 4.18 2.00 -5.65
CA ILE A 162 3.38 2.77 -4.71
C ILE A 162 2.95 1.86 -3.57
N PHE A 163 3.28 2.26 -2.34
CA PHE A 163 2.75 1.68 -1.12
C PHE A 163 1.51 2.47 -0.70
N LEU A 164 0.38 1.80 -0.59
CA LEU A 164 -0.87 2.37 -0.10
C LEU A 164 -1.04 2.02 1.38
N GLY A 165 -0.75 2.98 2.24
CA GLY A 165 -0.71 2.81 3.69
C GLY A 165 0.67 2.42 4.20
N THR A 166 1.01 2.93 5.39
CA THR A 166 2.29 2.64 6.05
C THR A 166 2.18 1.49 7.03
N LEU A 167 1.07 1.39 7.78
CA LEU A 167 1.02 0.63 9.01
C LEU A 167 2.22 1.02 9.90
N LEU A 168 2.97 0.04 10.43
CA LEU A 168 4.23 0.31 11.13
C LEU A 168 5.46 0.30 10.19
N GLY A 169 5.26 0.32 8.89
CA GLY A 169 6.32 0.45 7.88
C GLY A 169 7.25 -0.75 7.69
N ARG A 170 7.13 -1.82 8.48
CA ARG A 170 8.10 -2.92 8.53
C ARG A 170 8.18 -3.77 7.27
N HIS A 171 7.10 -3.82 6.49
CA HIS A 171 7.05 -4.51 5.19
C HIS A 171 7.69 -3.70 4.08
N ILE A 172 7.75 -2.37 4.22
CA ILE A 172 8.18 -1.45 3.15
C ILE A 172 9.63 -1.72 2.72
N PRO A 173 10.65 -1.71 3.60
CA PRO A 173 12.03 -1.96 3.16
C PRO A 173 12.21 -3.36 2.58
N LYS A 174 11.55 -4.37 3.16
CA LYS A 174 11.64 -5.76 2.67
C LYS A 174 11.04 -5.93 1.27
N ILE A 175 9.95 -5.21 0.98
CA ILE A 175 9.36 -5.20 -0.36
C ILE A 175 10.26 -4.40 -1.31
N ALA A 176 10.80 -3.26 -0.89
CA ALA A 176 11.70 -2.46 -1.71
C ALA A 176 12.98 -3.22 -2.10
N GLU A 177 13.50 -4.08 -1.24
CA GLU A 177 14.63 -4.97 -1.57
C GLU A 177 14.30 -6.02 -2.64
N LYS A 178 13.02 -6.45 -2.73
CA LYS A 178 12.56 -7.42 -3.74
C LYS A 178 12.31 -6.79 -5.10
N ILE A 179 12.03 -5.49 -5.12
CA ILE A 179 11.60 -4.74 -6.29
C ILE A 179 12.66 -3.71 -6.62
N ASP A 180 13.18 -3.74 -7.85
CA ASP A 180 14.06 -2.70 -8.36
C ASP A 180 13.21 -1.61 -9.03
N ALA A 181 12.71 -0.65 -8.27
CA ALA A 181 11.96 0.49 -8.75
C ALA A 181 12.84 1.74 -8.81
N GLN A 182 12.64 2.57 -9.84
CA GLN A 182 13.33 3.84 -9.94
C GLN A 182 12.80 4.85 -8.91
N MET A 183 11.52 4.75 -8.56
CA MET A 183 10.88 5.59 -7.57
C MET A 183 9.95 4.78 -6.69
N TYR A 184 10.03 4.99 -5.39
CA TYR A 184 9.07 4.48 -4.41
C TYR A 184 8.25 5.65 -3.87
N LEU A 185 6.93 5.51 -3.88
CA LEU A 185 6.00 6.46 -3.29
C LEU A 185 5.23 5.77 -2.17
N VAL A 186 5.23 6.38 -1.01
CA VAL A 186 4.45 5.91 0.15
C VAL A 186 3.30 6.89 0.37
N VAL A 187 2.08 6.39 0.36
CA VAL A 187 0.87 7.21 0.54
C VAL A 187 0.16 6.75 1.80
N GLU A 188 0.15 7.60 2.84
CA GLU A 188 -0.62 7.38 4.06
C GLU A 188 -1.70 8.47 4.18
N ARG A 189 -2.96 8.03 4.34
CA ARG A 189 -4.09 8.95 4.49
C ARG A 189 -4.28 9.43 5.92
N ASN A 190 -3.76 8.69 6.86
CA ASN A 190 -3.99 8.93 8.28
C ASN A 190 -2.68 9.31 8.98
N LEU A 191 -2.60 10.57 9.35
CA LEU A 191 -1.42 11.10 10.02
C LEU A 191 -1.16 10.44 11.39
N GLU A 192 -2.20 9.92 12.05
CA GLU A 192 -2.07 9.23 13.33
C GLU A 192 -1.42 7.84 13.17
N ILE A 193 -1.56 7.20 12.00
CA ILE A 193 -0.88 5.93 11.70
C ILE A 193 0.57 6.17 11.27
N PHE A 194 0.82 7.28 10.58
CA PHE A 194 2.14 7.68 10.14
C PHE A 194 3.07 7.94 11.32
#